data_408f05989eeaa19d174ea6478912bb01
#
_entry.id   408f05989eeaa19d174ea6478912bb01
#
_cell.length_a   1.000
_cell.length_b   1.000
_cell.length_c   1.000
_cell.angle_alpha   90.00
_cell.angle_beta   90.00
_cell.angle_gamma   90.00
#
_symmetry.space_group_name_H-M   'P 1'
#
loop_
_entity.id
_entity.type
_entity.pdbx_description
1 polymer ?
#
loop_
_entity_poly.entity_id
_entity_poly.type
_entity_poly.pdbx_seq_one_letter_code
_entity_poly.pdbx_strand_id
1 'polypeptide(L)'
;MPEISNDEVLEYVIQKVEETKIGPSVTLAIGGLVVVGGLVSSKLYYDYLSSLFDIYTDKSEGETIERRAIYDNKDPIELEALEKYSKDWKESMIKLRDKKDGDNDRPTYIHLHNVEVWEVFSTEPFRFEYWRGKLSSIDGFSLGSKDQLETRTLSGSSKPPETT
;
A
#
# COMPACT_ATOMS: atom_id res chain seq x y z
N MET A 1 -29.23 5.71 -10.01
CA MET A 1 -28.58 5.55 -8.71
C MET A 1 -27.81 6.83 -8.46
N PRO A 2 -27.87 7.43 -7.26
CA PRO A 2 -27.01 8.56 -6.97
C PRO A 2 -25.57 8.08 -7.09
N GLU A 3 -24.75 8.80 -7.88
CA GLU A 3 -23.32 8.64 -7.88
C GLU A 3 -22.83 8.83 -6.44
N ILE A 4 -22.15 7.82 -5.90
CA ILE A 4 -21.45 7.95 -4.63
C ILE A 4 -20.36 8.99 -4.90
N SER A 5 -20.57 10.19 -4.39
CA SER A 5 -19.60 11.27 -4.47
C SER A 5 -18.37 10.80 -3.69
N ASN A 6 -17.30 10.44 -4.40
CA ASN A 6 -15.99 10.32 -3.77
C ASN A 6 -15.64 11.68 -3.16
N ASP A 7 -14.98 11.67 -2.02
CA ASP A 7 -14.54 12.92 -1.38
C ASP A 7 -13.50 13.62 -2.27
N GLU A 8 -13.83 14.83 -2.76
CA GLU A 8 -12.99 15.60 -3.67
C GLU A 8 -11.62 15.94 -3.08
N VAL A 9 -11.54 16.09 -1.75
CA VAL A 9 -10.26 16.36 -1.07
C VAL A 9 -9.38 15.13 -1.12
N LEU A 10 -9.93 13.96 -0.87
CA LEU A 10 -9.18 12.70 -0.94
C LEU A 10 -8.72 12.41 -2.37
N GLU A 11 -9.60 12.62 -3.36
CA GLU A 11 -9.23 12.49 -4.78
C GLU A 11 -8.06 13.41 -5.15
N TYR A 12 -8.13 14.69 -4.74
CA TYR A 12 -7.06 15.65 -4.98
C TYR A 12 -5.72 15.22 -4.36
N VAL A 13 -5.75 14.76 -3.10
CA VAL A 13 -4.55 14.28 -2.41
C VAL A 13 -3.95 13.08 -3.15
N ILE A 14 -4.78 12.12 -3.59
CA ILE A 14 -4.32 10.96 -4.36
C ILE A 14 -3.69 11.38 -5.69
N GLN A 15 -4.30 12.30 -6.42
CA GLN A 15 -3.73 12.83 -7.67
C GLN A 15 -2.35 13.47 -7.45
N LYS A 16 -2.18 14.21 -6.34
CA LYS A 16 -0.86 14.77 -5.99
C LYS A 16 0.16 13.68 -5.65
N VAL A 17 -0.26 12.60 -5.00
CA VAL A 17 0.62 11.46 -4.70
C VAL A 17 1.05 10.72 -5.97
N GLU A 18 0.20 10.65 -7.00
CA GLU A 18 0.62 10.09 -8.31
C GLU A 18 1.78 10.88 -8.93
N GLU A 19 1.84 12.20 -8.71
CA GLU A 19 2.94 13.05 -9.18
C GLU A 19 4.20 12.90 -8.31
N THR A 20 4.06 12.84 -6.99
CA THR A 20 5.16 12.87 -6.00
C THR A 20 5.65 11.49 -5.57
N LYS A 21 4.92 10.43 -5.90
CA LYS A 21 5.11 9.02 -5.56
C LYS A 21 4.79 8.65 -4.11
N ILE A 22 5.02 9.53 -3.16
CA ILE A 22 4.78 9.34 -1.72
C ILE A 22 4.01 10.54 -1.20
N GLY A 23 3.03 10.30 -0.37
CA GLY A 23 2.18 11.32 0.25
C GLY A 23 2.13 11.21 1.78
N PRO A 24 1.22 11.98 2.38
CA PRO A 24 1.01 11.97 3.83
C PRO A 24 0.45 10.64 4.32
N SER A 25 0.56 10.39 5.62
CA SER A 25 -0.20 9.34 6.27
C SER A 25 -1.69 9.69 6.30
N VAL A 26 -2.53 8.67 6.17
CA VAL A 26 -3.98 8.78 6.24
C VAL A 26 -4.55 7.75 7.21
N THR A 27 -5.67 8.10 7.79
CA THR A 27 -6.53 7.19 8.55
C THR A 27 -7.85 7.10 7.82
N LEU A 28 -8.27 5.89 7.46
CA LEU A 28 -9.47 5.59 6.71
C LEU A 28 -10.45 4.80 7.57
N ALA A 29 -11.73 5.12 7.50
CA ALA A 29 -12.81 4.28 8.02
C ALA A 29 -13.42 3.50 6.84
N ILE A 30 -13.48 2.18 6.94
CA ILE A 30 -13.95 1.31 5.86
C ILE A 30 -14.73 0.14 6.47
N GLY A 31 -16.06 0.15 6.35
CA GLY A 31 -16.89 -0.98 6.78
C GLY A 31 -16.66 -1.42 8.24
N GLY A 32 -16.44 -0.46 9.15
CA GLY A 32 -16.17 -0.73 10.56
C GLY A 32 -14.71 -1.04 10.89
N LEU A 33 -13.82 -1.02 9.90
CA LEU A 33 -12.36 -1.12 10.10
C LEU A 33 -11.74 0.29 10.09
N VAL A 34 -10.62 0.42 10.79
CA VAL A 34 -9.76 1.61 10.71
C VAL A 34 -8.46 1.19 10.03
N VAL A 35 -8.16 1.80 8.89
CA VAL A 35 -6.95 1.54 8.11
C VAL A 35 -6.04 2.76 8.19
N VAL A 36 -4.82 2.57 8.65
CA VAL A 36 -3.81 3.64 8.80
C VAL A 36 -2.60 3.30 7.94
N GLY A 37 -2.11 4.25 7.15
CA GLY A 37 -0.92 4.02 6.33
C GLY A 37 -0.46 5.28 5.61
N GLY A 38 0.70 5.23 5.00
CA GLY A 38 1.23 6.30 4.15
C GLY A 38 0.73 6.15 2.71
N LEU A 39 0.26 7.25 2.12
CA LEU A 39 -0.14 7.25 0.72
C LEU A 39 1.05 7.03 -0.21
N VAL A 40 0.85 6.18 -1.21
CA VAL A 40 1.83 5.94 -2.28
C VAL A 40 1.13 5.98 -3.64
N SER A 41 1.90 6.28 -4.69
CA SER A 41 1.39 6.23 -6.06
C SER A 41 1.06 4.79 -6.49
N SER A 42 0.13 4.66 -7.42
CA SER A 42 -0.18 3.39 -8.07
C SER A 42 1.07 2.74 -8.68
N LYS A 43 1.93 3.54 -9.29
CA LYS A 43 3.20 3.08 -9.87
C LYS A 43 4.09 2.42 -8.82
N LEU A 44 4.31 3.05 -7.66
CA LEU A 44 5.14 2.50 -6.59
C LEU A 44 4.56 1.20 -6.04
N TYR A 45 3.24 1.14 -5.89
CA TYR A 45 2.53 -0.07 -5.49
C TYR A 45 2.73 -1.24 -6.47
N TYR A 46 2.59 -1.00 -7.78
CA TYR A 46 2.81 -2.05 -8.78
C TYR A 46 4.29 -2.42 -8.95
N ASP A 47 5.22 -1.48 -8.76
CA ASP A 47 6.65 -1.78 -8.72
C ASP A 47 6.98 -2.75 -7.57
N TYR A 48 6.40 -2.52 -6.39
CA TYR A 48 6.50 -3.45 -5.26
C TYR A 48 5.91 -4.83 -5.61
N LEU A 49 4.68 -4.88 -6.13
CA LEU A 49 4.06 -6.15 -6.52
C LEU A 49 4.88 -6.91 -7.57
N SER A 50 5.50 -6.19 -8.51
CA SER A 50 6.32 -6.82 -9.55
C SER A 50 7.57 -7.49 -8.99
N SER A 51 8.09 -7.02 -7.85
CA SER A 51 9.30 -7.53 -7.21
C SER A 51 9.08 -8.65 -6.20
N LEU A 52 7.82 -8.96 -5.85
CA LEU A 52 7.51 -9.93 -4.77
C LEU A 52 8.15 -11.30 -4.97
N PHE A 53 8.35 -11.73 -6.20
CA PHE A 53 8.89 -13.04 -6.53
C PHE A 53 10.28 -12.97 -7.18
N ASP A 54 10.98 -11.83 -7.10
CA ASP A 54 12.30 -11.65 -7.71
C ASP A 54 13.33 -12.66 -7.18
N ILE A 55 13.17 -13.12 -5.93
CA ILE A 55 14.00 -14.17 -5.33
C ILE A 55 14.04 -15.46 -6.18
N TYR A 56 13.02 -15.74 -6.98
CA TYR A 56 12.97 -16.91 -7.85
C TYR A 56 13.54 -16.65 -9.24
N THR A 57 13.77 -15.40 -9.62
CA THR A 57 14.30 -14.99 -10.93
C THR A 57 15.74 -14.50 -10.87
N ASP A 58 16.20 -14.01 -9.70
CA ASP A 58 17.58 -13.59 -9.49
C ASP A 58 18.49 -14.81 -9.44
N LYS A 59 19.21 -15.02 -10.54
CA LYS A 59 20.25 -16.05 -10.63
C LYS A 59 21.61 -15.41 -10.45
N SER A 60 22.42 -15.98 -9.55
CA SER A 60 23.85 -15.71 -9.52
C SER A 60 24.48 -16.20 -10.83
N GLU A 61 25.48 -15.48 -11.36
CA GLU A 61 26.19 -15.93 -12.57
C GLU A 61 26.68 -17.37 -12.41
N GLY A 62 26.24 -18.28 -13.29
CA GLY A 62 26.61 -19.70 -13.29
C GLY A 62 25.78 -20.60 -12.36
N GLU A 63 24.72 -20.09 -11.74
CA GLU A 63 23.80 -20.91 -10.96
C GLU A 63 22.83 -21.65 -11.88
N THR A 64 22.76 -22.98 -11.72
CA THR A 64 21.77 -23.81 -12.41
C THR A 64 20.57 -24.10 -11.50
N ILE A 65 19.41 -24.44 -12.11
CA ILE A 65 18.20 -24.82 -11.35
C ILE A 65 18.49 -25.98 -10.37
N GLU A 66 19.30 -26.95 -10.81
CA GLU A 66 19.65 -28.10 -9.98
C GLU A 66 20.47 -27.70 -8.75
N ARG A 67 21.45 -26.78 -8.90
CA ARG A 67 22.22 -26.27 -7.75
C ARG A 67 21.35 -25.51 -6.77
N ARG A 68 20.46 -24.68 -7.28
CA ARG A 68 19.52 -23.91 -6.45
C ARG A 68 18.53 -24.83 -5.74
N ALA A 69 18.03 -25.85 -6.43
CA ALA A 69 17.15 -26.85 -5.84
C ALA A 69 17.79 -27.56 -4.64
N ILE A 70 19.06 -27.91 -4.75
CA ILE A 70 19.82 -28.53 -3.64
C ILE A 70 19.95 -27.53 -2.47
N TYR A 71 20.30 -26.29 -2.77
CA TYR A 71 20.51 -25.24 -1.74
C TYR A 71 19.21 -24.92 -0.99
N ASP A 72 18.10 -24.74 -1.72
CA ASP A 72 16.80 -24.40 -1.16
C ASP A 72 16.00 -25.63 -0.65
N ASN A 73 16.57 -26.84 -0.79
CA ASN A 73 15.92 -28.11 -0.47
C ASN A 73 14.54 -28.25 -1.13
N LYS A 74 14.47 -27.93 -2.43
CA LYS A 74 13.25 -27.97 -3.26
C LYS A 74 13.44 -28.88 -4.46
N ASP A 75 12.32 -29.36 -5.01
CA ASP A 75 12.31 -30.11 -6.26
C ASP A 75 12.68 -29.17 -7.44
N PRO A 76 13.58 -29.58 -8.36
CA PRO A 76 13.91 -28.78 -9.54
C PRO A 76 12.71 -28.41 -10.42
N ILE A 77 11.72 -29.30 -10.55
CA ILE A 77 10.48 -29.06 -11.30
C ILE A 77 9.66 -27.95 -10.64
N GLU A 78 9.59 -27.98 -9.30
CA GLU A 78 8.89 -26.95 -8.53
C GLU A 78 9.57 -25.59 -8.69
N LEU A 79 10.91 -25.55 -8.65
CA LEU A 79 11.65 -24.31 -8.86
C LEU A 79 11.48 -23.74 -10.27
N GLU A 80 11.49 -24.58 -11.29
CA GLU A 80 11.23 -24.15 -12.67
C GLU A 80 9.83 -23.54 -12.84
N ALA A 81 8.82 -24.17 -12.21
CA ALA A 81 7.46 -23.66 -12.19
C ALA A 81 7.36 -22.32 -11.47
N LEU A 82 8.05 -22.14 -10.33
CA LEU A 82 8.11 -20.88 -9.58
C LEU A 82 8.83 -19.77 -10.35
N GLU A 83 9.92 -20.08 -11.05
CA GLU A 83 10.62 -19.11 -11.90
C GLU A 83 9.72 -18.62 -13.05
N LYS A 84 9.02 -19.55 -13.72
CA LYS A 84 8.07 -19.20 -14.78
C LYS A 84 6.94 -18.33 -14.23
N TYR A 85 6.34 -18.74 -13.12
CA TYR A 85 5.29 -17.97 -12.46
C TYR A 85 5.75 -16.56 -12.10
N SER A 86 6.96 -16.41 -11.54
CA SER A 86 7.54 -15.14 -11.18
C SER A 86 7.72 -14.20 -12.38
N LYS A 87 8.19 -14.72 -13.51
CA LYS A 87 8.31 -13.94 -14.75
C LYS A 87 6.96 -13.48 -15.27
N ASP A 88 6.00 -14.40 -15.37
CA ASP A 88 4.64 -14.11 -15.84
C ASP A 88 3.94 -13.09 -14.93
N TRP A 89 4.13 -13.22 -13.62
CA TRP A 89 3.66 -12.27 -12.62
C TRP A 89 4.25 -10.89 -12.82
N LYS A 90 5.59 -10.79 -12.91
CA LYS A 90 6.31 -9.53 -13.09
C LYS A 90 5.83 -8.78 -14.33
N GLU A 91 5.74 -9.47 -15.47
CA GLU A 91 5.23 -8.90 -16.71
C GLU A 91 3.79 -8.41 -16.58
N SER A 92 2.93 -9.17 -15.88
CA SER A 92 1.54 -8.80 -15.66
C SER A 92 1.42 -7.55 -14.78
N MET A 93 2.22 -7.45 -13.72
CA MET A 93 2.22 -6.28 -12.84
C MET A 93 2.74 -5.02 -13.54
N ILE A 94 3.77 -5.16 -14.38
CA ILE A 94 4.28 -4.07 -15.21
C ILE A 94 3.20 -3.59 -16.21
N LYS A 95 2.48 -4.51 -16.85
CA LYS A 95 1.37 -4.16 -17.76
C LYS A 95 0.25 -3.42 -17.02
N LEU A 96 -0.10 -3.84 -15.80
CA LEU A 96 -1.10 -3.15 -14.98
C LEU A 96 -0.63 -1.77 -14.54
N ARG A 97 0.65 -1.63 -14.18
CA ARG A 97 1.27 -0.35 -13.83
C ARG A 97 1.19 0.67 -14.97
N ASP A 98 1.47 0.20 -16.19
CA ASP A 98 1.57 1.07 -17.37
C ASP A 98 0.20 1.29 -18.03
N LYS A 99 -0.82 0.54 -17.61
CA LYS A 99 -2.20 0.74 -18.04
C LYS A 99 -2.74 2.02 -17.39
N LYS A 100 -2.98 3.05 -18.18
CA LYS A 100 -3.73 4.21 -17.71
C LYS A 100 -5.11 3.73 -17.26
N ASP A 101 -5.47 3.96 -16.02
CA ASP A 101 -6.84 3.81 -15.55
C ASP A 101 -7.72 4.68 -16.44
N GLY A 102 -8.60 4.04 -17.19
CA GLY A 102 -9.55 4.50 -18.17
C GLY A 102 -9.74 6.00 -18.43
N ASP A 103 -10.56 6.34 -19.39
CA ASP A 103 -10.86 7.70 -19.91
C ASP A 103 -11.35 8.74 -18.88
N ASN A 104 -11.45 8.38 -17.60
CA ASN A 104 -11.78 9.30 -16.50
C ASN A 104 -10.51 9.57 -15.69
N ASP A 105 -10.10 10.82 -15.64
CA ASP A 105 -8.98 11.35 -14.83
C ASP A 105 -9.16 11.15 -13.30
N ARG A 106 -10.20 10.44 -12.86
CA ARG A 106 -10.51 10.21 -11.44
C ARG A 106 -9.91 8.91 -10.93
N PRO A 107 -9.20 8.95 -9.80
CA PRO A 107 -8.66 7.74 -9.18
C PRO A 107 -9.82 6.82 -8.71
N THR A 108 -9.67 5.53 -8.96
CA THR A 108 -10.63 4.49 -8.52
C THR A 108 -10.16 3.81 -7.24
N TYR A 109 -8.86 3.80 -7.02
CA TYR A 109 -8.21 3.09 -5.91
C TYR A 109 -7.25 4.00 -5.15
N ILE A 110 -7.08 3.69 -3.88
CA ILE A 110 -6.06 4.25 -3.01
C ILE A 110 -5.01 3.19 -2.70
N HIS A 111 -3.75 3.59 -2.66
CA HIS A 111 -2.62 2.70 -2.38
C HIS A 111 -1.88 3.23 -1.15
N LEU A 112 -1.61 2.33 -0.22
CA LEU A 112 -0.94 2.66 1.04
C LEU A 112 0.27 1.75 1.27
N HIS A 113 1.26 2.25 2.00
CA HIS A 113 2.37 1.48 2.54
C HIS A 113 2.44 1.57 4.07
N ASN A 114 3.14 0.62 4.69
CA ASN A 114 3.26 0.50 6.15
C ASN A 114 1.89 0.57 6.83
N VAL A 115 1.02 -0.38 6.47
CA VAL A 115 -0.40 -0.31 6.78
C VAL A 115 -0.74 -1.08 8.04
N GLU A 116 -1.51 -0.45 8.91
CA GLU A 116 -2.16 -1.09 10.05
C GLU A 116 -3.68 -1.09 9.84
N VAL A 117 -4.29 -2.26 9.98
CA VAL A 117 -5.75 -2.44 9.92
C VAL A 117 -6.25 -2.84 11.31
N TRP A 118 -7.10 -2.00 11.88
CA TRP A 118 -7.66 -2.17 13.21
C TRP A 118 -9.13 -2.56 13.13
N GLU A 119 -9.49 -3.60 13.86
CA GLU A 119 -10.90 -3.91 14.17
C GLU A 119 -11.33 -3.21 15.45
N VAL A 120 -12.62 -2.89 15.57
CA VAL A 120 -13.18 -2.07 16.68
C VAL A 120 -12.86 -2.63 18.07
N PHE A 121 -12.72 -3.95 18.20
CA PHE A 121 -12.44 -4.61 19.48
C PHE A 121 -11.06 -5.27 19.54
N SER A 122 -10.21 -5.06 18.54
CA SER A 122 -8.86 -5.63 18.54
C SER A 122 -7.90 -4.78 19.35
N THR A 123 -7.01 -5.44 20.09
CA THR A 123 -5.90 -4.78 20.81
C THR A 123 -4.65 -4.64 19.97
N GLU A 124 -4.59 -5.37 18.84
CA GLU A 124 -3.46 -5.36 17.93
C GLU A 124 -3.96 -5.26 16.48
N PRO A 125 -3.25 -4.49 15.62
CA PRO A 125 -3.59 -4.38 14.21
C PRO A 125 -3.05 -5.55 13.39
N PHE A 126 -3.70 -5.82 12.29
CA PHE A 126 -3.07 -6.52 11.17
C PHE A 126 -2.13 -5.57 10.45
N ARG A 127 -0.91 -6.02 10.10
CA ARG A 127 0.09 -5.21 9.43
C ARG A 127 0.38 -5.73 8.04
N PHE A 128 0.41 -4.78 7.09
CA PHE A 128 0.73 -5.04 5.69
C PHE A 128 1.79 -4.05 5.22
N GLU A 129 2.74 -4.52 4.42
CA GLU A 129 3.73 -3.64 3.82
C GLU A 129 3.07 -2.69 2.83
N TYR A 130 2.18 -3.23 1.98
CA TYR A 130 1.37 -2.46 1.04
C TYR A 130 -0.08 -2.94 1.06
N TRP A 131 -0.97 -2.01 0.78
CA TRP A 131 -2.41 -2.25 0.76
C TRP A 131 -3.09 -1.42 -0.33
N ARG A 132 -4.14 -1.97 -0.93
CA ARG A 132 -4.95 -1.32 -1.95
C ARG A 132 -6.42 -1.40 -1.57
N GLY A 133 -7.10 -0.24 -1.59
CA GLY A 133 -8.54 -0.16 -1.34
C GLY A 133 -9.27 0.56 -2.45
N LYS A 134 -10.56 0.25 -2.59
CA LYS A 134 -11.44 0.94 -3.51
C LYS A 134 -11.93 2.23 -2.87
N LEU A 135 -11.81 3.37 -3.56
CA LEU A 135 -12.23 4.67 -3.02
C LEU A 135 -13.70 4.72 -2.64
N SER A 136 -14.56 4.09 -3.44
CA SER A 136 -16.00 4.02 -3.16
C SER A 136 -16.37 3.21 -1.91
N SER A 137 -15.41 2.54 -1.26
CA SER A 137 -15.62 1.78 -0.02
C SER A 137 -15.18 2.55 1.23
N ILE A 138 -14.67 3.77 1.06
CA ILE A 138 -14.21 4.60 2.17
C ILE A 138 -15.40 5.38 2.74
N ASP A 139 -15.71 5.13 4.02
CA ASP A 139 -16.78 5.80 4.75
C ASP A 139 -16.37 7.17 5.29
N GLY A 140 -15.07 7.35 5.54
CA GLY A 140 -14.49 8.60 6.01
C GLY A 140 -12.96 8.54 6.06
N PHE A 141 -12.31 9.69 6.10
CA PHE A 141 -10.86 9.78 6.19
C PHE A 141 -10.38 10.96 7.02
N SER A 142 -9.13 10.85 7.48
CA SER A 142 -8.37 11.95 8.10
C SER A 142 -6.94 11.91 7.58
N LEU A 143 -6.36 13.07 7.34
CA LEU A 143 -4.94 13.20 7.06
C LEU A 143 -4.15 13.14 8.38
N GLY A 144 -3.17 12.25 8.45
CA GLY A 144 -2.36 12.00 9.62
C GLY A 144 -2.51 10.57 10.16
N SER A 145 -1.58 10.17 10.99
CA SER A 145 -1.61 8.91 11.74
C SER A 145 -2.02 9.15 13.20
N LYS A 146 -2.42 8.09 13.90
CA LYS A 146 -2.73 8.11 15.33
C LYS A 146 -1.60 8.75 16.15
N ASP A 147 -0.36 8.40 15.87
CA ASP A 147 0.83 8.91 16.59
C ASP A 147 1.03 10.42 16.41
N GLN A 148 0.72 10.95 15.22
CA GLN A 148 0.78 12.40 14.96
C GLN A 148 -0.30 13.16 15.71
N LEU A 149 -1.48 12.57 15.90
CA LEU A 149 -2.57 13.16 16.69
C LEU A 149 -2.23 13.18 18.17
N GLU A 150 -1.67 12.11 18.72
CA GLU A 150 -1.23 12.03 20.12
C GLU A 150 -0.13 13.04 20.43
N THR A 151 0.87 13.19 19.55
CA THR A 151 1.95 14.17 19.71
C THR A 151 1.42 15.61 19.73
N ARG A 152 0.43 15.94 18.93
CA ARG A 152 -0.20 17.27 18.94
C ARG A 152 -0.98 17.54 20.20
N THR A 153 -1.66 16.55 20.77
CA THR A 153 -2.41 16.69 22.01
C THR A 153 -1.47 16.93 23.21
N LEU A 154 -0.31 16.28 23.24
CA LEU A 154 0.71 16.47 24.28
C LEU A 154 1.45 17.81 24.18
N SER A 155 1.62 18.36 22.99
CA SER A 155 2.27 19.67 22.77
C SER A 155 1.33 20.87 22.99
N GLY A 156 0.02 20.64 23.05
CA GLY A 156 -1.01 21.66 23.27
C GLY A 156 -1.33 21.97 24.74
N SER A 157 -0.65 21.36 25.71
CA SER A 157 -0.75 21.68 27.13
C SER A 157 -0.03 23.01 27.42
N SER A 158 -0.74 24.11 27.16
CA SER A 158 -0.31 25.46 27.51
C SER A 158 -0.11 25.59 29.01
N LYS A 159 1.08 26.07 29.39
CA LYS A 159 1.42 26.55 30.71
C LYS A 159 0.32 27.49 31.25
N PRO A 160 -0.18 27.32 32.47
CA PRO A 160 -1.11 28.28 33.05
C PRO A 160 -0.43 29.65 33.20
N PRO A 161 -1.16 30.77 33.06
CA PRO A 161 -0.59 32.10 33.21
C PRO A 161 -0.12 32.27 34.67
N GLU A 162 1.13 32.68 34.84
CA GLU A 162 1.65 33.11 36.13
C GLU A 162 0.90 34.39 36.56
N THR A 163 0.12 34.28 37.62
CA THR A 163 -0.49 35.41 38.30
C THR A 163 0.58 36.13 39.08
N THR A 164 0.85 37.37 38.69
CA THR A 164 1.51 38.40 39.49
C THR A 164 0.53 39.04 40.44
#